data_91187aa0855f95e85047a97419c0a220
#
_entry.id   91187aa0855f95e85047a97419c0a220
#
_cell.length_a   1.000
_cell.length_b   1.000
_cell.length_c   1.000
_cell.angle_alpha   90.00
_cell.angle_beta   90.00
_cell.angle_gamma   90.00
#
_symmetry.space_group_name_H-M   'P 1'
#
loop_
_entity.id
_entity.type
_entity.pdbx_description
1 polymer ?
#
loop_
_entity_poly.entity_id
_entity_poly.type
_entity_poly.pdbx_seq_one_letter_code
_entity_poly.pdbx_strand_id
1 'polypeptide(L)'
;NVGAYIGEEKVLRFPERSDNLFLLEYHASAIEIAQRLEALWALQEGRECVVVSSARALLKRLAPARELLAKPLMLEAERDYGSSPTSDVSGYEDVIEQLVKRGYENTGKLEGPGSFSAQGGTIDVFPGNLPYPVRLDFFGDELEEIRRFLPSTGQTISSLKAVEVYPVREFEVTPKGKAHARKKLARPAETNQVLRELLVSLEDDSIECPDALMPFIYEKTESVGDYLSSKALTVLVEPRSLVDDAIHSLNKLAKKAEGTSVTVESLYLSANGLNFGTNTRATYVSIMRIGVELDGELVVKRVDVAGDPEKLFGRLRSLVDAGFTVVFSVPHFRARNEMKLSLVDLGIPIKEVLDVFGSS
;
A
#
# COMPACT_ATOMS: atom_id res chain seq x y z
N ASN A 1 -9.26 -0.43 -15.36
CA ASN A 1 -8.85 -1.35 -14.30
C ASN A 1 -7.68 -2.21 -14.80
N VAL A 2 -6.46 -1.95 -14.32
CA VAL A 2 -5.24 -2.66 -14.74
C VAL A 2 -5.33 -4.14 -14.39
N GLY A 3 -5.85 -4.48 -13.21
CA GLY A 3 -6.00 -5.85 -12.74
C GLY A 3 -6.84 -6.74 -13.66
N ALA A 4 -7.82 -6.16 -14.36
CA ALA A 4 -8.61 -6.90 -15.34
C ALA A 4 -7.81 -7.41 -16.54
N TYR A 5 -6.61 -6.85 -16.77
CA TYR A 5 -5.74 -7.21 -17.92
C TYR A 5 -4.58 -8.11 -17.53
N ILE A 6 -4.02 -7.94 -16.32
CA ILE A 6 -2.80 -8.65 -15.90
C ILE A 6 -3.01 -9.58 -14.71
N GLY A 7 -4.22 -9.64 -14.16
CA GLY A 7 -4.58 -10.31 -12.91
C GLY A 7 -4.59 -9.34 -11.73
N GLU A 8 -5.61 -9.43 -10.89
CA GLU A 8 -5.77 -8.55 -9.71
C GLU A 8 -4.61 -8.75 -8.71
N GLU A 9 -4.08 -9.97 -8.61
CA GLU A 9 -2.97 -10.35 -7.74
C GLU A 9 -1.63 -9.71 -8.12
N LYS A 10 -1.47 -9.27 -9.37
CA LYS A 10 -0.28 -8.59 -9.87
C LYS A 10 -0.35 -7.06 -9.71
N VAL A 11 -1.49 -6.52 -9.27
CA VAL A 11 -1.68 -5.08 -9.11
C VAL A 11 -1.63 -4.69 -7.65
N LEU A 12 -0.55 -4.06 -7.25
CA LEU A 12 -0.32 -3.58 -5.91
C LEU A 12 -0.66 -2.09 -5.81
N ARG A 13 -1.22 -1.70 -4.68
CA ARG A 13 -1.52 -0.29 -4.40
C ARG A 13 -0.45 0.29 -3.48
N PHE A 14 0.01 1.48 -3.83
CA PHE A 14 0.83 2.29 -2.94
C PHE A 14 0.05 3.55 -2.58
N PRO A 15 -0.83 3.49 -1.55
CA PRO A 15 -1.70 4.60 -1.18
C PRO A 15 -0.93 5.72 -0.48
N GLU A 16 -1.57 6.89 -0.38
CA GLU A 16 -1.13 7.94 0.52
C GLU A 16 -1.24 7.46 1.97
N ARG A 17 -0.26 7.79 2.77
CA ARG A 17 -0.23 7.47 4.21
C ARG A 17 -0.92 8.59 4.98
N SER A 18 -1.88 8.26 5.83
CA SER A 18 -2.76 9.22 6.50
C SER A 18 -2.07 10.03 7.59
N ASP A 19 -0.97 9.54 8.21
CA ASP A 19 -0.25 10.30 9.23
C ASP A 19 0.25 11.64 8.70
N ASN A 20 0.06 12.70 9.49
CA ASN A 20 0.45 14.05 9.12
C ASN A 20 0.68 14.93 10.34
N LEU A 21 1.94 15.32 10.57
CA LEU A 21 2.32 16.14 11.71
C LEU A 21 1.61 17.50 11.75
N PHE A 22 1.35 18.10 10.59
CA PHE A 22 0.71 19.41 10.50
C PHE A 22 -0.81 19.36 10.69
N LEU A 23 -1.41 18.17 10.57
CA LEU A 23 -2.84 17.94 10.80
C LEU A 23 -3.10 17.26 12.15
N LEU A 24 -2.07 17.04 12.96
CA LEU A 24 -2.12 16.33 14.24
C LEU A 24 -2.60 14.87 14.11
N GLU A 25 -2.37 14.29 12.97
CA GLU A 25 -2.59 12.87 12.67
C GLU A 25 -1.24 12.16 12.76
N TYR A 26 -1.00 11.44 13.84
CA TYR A 26 0.33 10.95 14.15
C TYR A 26 0.59 9.53 13.68
N HIS A 27 -0.46 8.74 13.52
CA HIS A 27 -0.41 7.34 13.15
C HIS A 27 -1.09 7.10 11.81
N ALA A 28 -0.52 6.20 11.03
CA ALA A 28 -1.09 5.78 9.78
C ALA A 28 -2.07 4.62 9.98
N SER A 29 -3.00 4.46 9.05
CA SER A 29 -3.88 3.29 9.05
C SER A 29 -3.10 2.00 8.80
N ALA A 30 -3.31 0.97 9.62
CA ALA A 30 -2.69 -0.35 9.44
C ALA A 30 -2.97 -0.95 8.05
N ILE A 31 -4.13 -0.67 7.45
CA ILE A 31 -4.49 -1.12 6.10
C ILE A 31 -3.64 -0.41 5.05
N GLU A 32 -3.45 0.91 5.18
CA GLU A 32 -2.58 1.67 4.27
C GLU A 32 -1.14 1.19 4.37
N ILE A 33 -0.64 1.00 5.60
CA ILE A 33 0.70 0.49 5.86
C ILE A 33 0.89 -0.89 5.21
N ALA A 34 -0.05 -1.81 5.40
CA ALA A 34 0.05 -3.15 4.81
C ALA A 34 0.14 -3.11 3.28
N GLN A 35 -0.69 -2.29 2.61
CA GLN A 35 -0.65 -2.13 1.15
C GLN A 35 0.65 -1.51 0.67
N ARG A 36 1.18 -0.52 1.39
CA ARG A 36 2.44 0.14 1.05
C ARG A 36 3.63 -0.80 1.25
N LEU A 37 3.65 -1.57 2.33
CA LEU A 37 4.67 -2.56 2.61
C LEU A 37 4.73 -3.63 1.52
N GLU A 38 3.59 -4.17 1.12
CA GLU A 38 3.51 -5.15 0.04
C GLU A 38 4.09 -4.61 -1.26
N ALA A 39 3.77 -3.37 -1.61
CA ALA A 39 4.32 -2.71 -2.79
C ALA A 39 5.85 -2.48 -2.66
N LEU A 40 6.33 -2.00 -1.50
CA LEU A 40 7.77 -1.75 -1.26
C LEU A 40 8.59 -3.05 -1.30
N TRP A 41 8.10 -4.13 -0.69
CA TRP A 41 8.76 -5.44 -0.77
C TRP A 41 8.81 -5.96 -2.20
N ALA A 42 7.69 -5.83 -2.94
CA ALA A 42 7.64 -6.24 -4.34
C ALA A 42 8.66 -5.47 -5.21
N LEU A 43 8.79 -4.17 -5.00
CA LEU A 43 9.77 -3.34 -5.69
C LEU A 43 11.21 -3.74 -5.33
N GLN A 44 11.47 -3.98 -4.05
CA GLN A 44 12.79 -4.35 -3.54
C GLN A 44 13.22 -5.75 -4.01
N GLU A 45 12.28 -6.70 -4.05
CA GLU A 45 12.52 -8.07 -4.51
C GLU A 45 12.53 -8.18 -6.05
N GLY A 46 12.09 -7.15 -6.76
CA GLY A 46 11.96 -7.15 -8.21
C GLY A 46 10.88 -8.10 -8.70
N ARG A 47 9.78 -8.27 -7.93
CA ARG A 47 8.63 -9.09 -8.33
C ARG A 47 7.99 -8.53 -9.60
N GLU A 48 7.49 -9.43 -10.43
CA GLU A 48 6.71 -9.05 -11.62
C GLU A 48 5.31 -8.59 -11.22
N CYS A 49 5.16 -7.26 -11.06
CA CYS A 49 3.92 -6.63 -10.64
C CYS A 49 3.78 -5.22 -11.20
N VAL A 50 2.58 -4.65 -11.10
CA VAL A 50 2.31 -3.24 -11.37
C VAL A 50 1.94 -2.54 -10.07
N VAL A 51 2.75 -1.59 -9.66
CA VAL A 51 2.46 -0.74 -8.50
C VAL A 51 1.76 0.53 -8.96
N VAL A 52 0.55 0.78 -8.45
CA VAL A 52 -0.25 1.98 -8.76
C VAL A 52 -0.21 2.95 -7.59
N SER A 53 0.16 4.20 -7.88
CA SER A 53 0.28 5.25 -6.87
C SER A 53 -0.22 6.60 -7.36
N SER A 54 -0.56 7.49 -6.44
CA SER A 54 -0.81 8.90 -6.70
C SER A 54 0.47 9.74 -6.48
N ALA A 55 0.52 10.94 -7.08
CA ALA A 55 1.62 11.86 -6.83
C ALA A 55 1.81 12.16 -5.34
N ARG A 56 0.71 12.35 -4.60
CA ARG A 56 0.75 12.65 -3.15
C ARG A 56 1.34 11.54 -2.31
N ALA A 57 1.03 10.28 -2.66
CA ALA A 57 1.61 9.12 -1.98
C ALA A 57 3.14 9.06 -2.13
N LEU A 58 3.65 9.50 -3.29
CA LEU A 58 5.07 9.54 -3.60
C LEU A 58 5.83 10.69 -2.95
N LEU A 59 5.13 11.73 -2.47
CA LEU A 59 5.77 12.87 -1.82
C LEU A 59 6.30 12.55 -0.41
N LYS A 60 5.73 11.57 0.29
CA LYS A 60 6.21 11.22 1.63
C LYS A 60 7.58 10.56 1.58
N ARG A 61 8.44 10.99 2.49
CA ARG A 61 9.75 10.36 2.69
C ARG A 61 9.59 8.96 3.24
N LEU A 62 10.49 8.07 2.84
CA LEU A 62 10.56 6.68 3.27
C LEU A 62 11.81 6.44 4.12
N ALA A 63 11.77 5.40 4.93
CA ALA A 63 12.96 4.85 5.56
C ALA A 63 13.93 4.33 4.48
N PRO A 64 15.24 4.22 4.76
CA PRO A 64 16.17 3.61 3.83
C PRO A 64 15.80 2.16 3.53
N ALA A 65 15.82 1.75 2.27
CA ALA A 65 15.41 0.41 1.82
C ALA A 65 16.12 -0.73 2.55
N ARG A 66 17.39 -0.55 2.93
CA ARG A 66 18.19 -1.52 3.69
C ARG A 66 17.86 -1.59 5.19
N GLU A 67 17.24 -0.55 5.74
CA GLU A 67 16.82 -0.44 7.15
C GLU A 67 15.33 -0.69 7.29
N LEU A 68 14.75 -1.11 6.19
CA LEU A 68 13.35 -1.27 6.06
C LEU A 68 12.95 -2.64 6.59
N LEU A 69 11.99 -2.65 7.48
CA LEU A 69 10.88 -3.57 7.38
C LEU A 69 11.16 -4.98 7.87
N ALA A 70 10.67 -5.24 9.04
CA ALA A 70 10.37 -6.60 9.42
C ALA A 70 9.51 -7.24 8.32
N LYS A 71 9.95 -8.38 7.78
CA LYS A 71 9.12 -9.21 6.90
C LYS A 71 7.84 -9.60 7.64
N PRO A 72 6.78 -10.04 6.93
CA PRO A 72 5.60 -10.59 7.57
C PRO A 72 5.97 -11.65 8.59
N LEU A 73 5.27 -11.67 9.71
CA LEU A 73 5.37 -12.77 10.65
C LEU A 73 4.57 -13.95 10.07
N MET A 74 5.27 -15.03 9.76
CA MET A 74 4.66 -16.25 9.22
C MET A 74 4.30 -17.18 10.37
N LEU A 75 3.02 -17.51 10.50
CA LEU A 75 2.51 -18.44 11.51
C LEU A 75 1.77 -19.59 10.82
N GLU A 76 2.08 -20.81 11.24
CA GLU A 76 1.50 -22.06 10.71
C GLU A 76 0.80 -22.82 11.83
N ALA A 77 -0.43 -23.27 11.58
CA ALA A 77 -1.15 -24.13 12.51
C ALA A 77 -0.49 -25.51 12.62
N GLU A 78 -0.75 -26.20 13.71
CA GLU A 78 -0.20 -27.54 14.01
C GLU A 78 1.34 -27.53 14.07
N ARG A 79 1.93 -26.42 14.55
CA ARG A 79 3.39 -26.24 14.64
C ARG A 79 3.85 -25.95 16.06
N ASP A 80 4.78 -26.78 16.54
CA ASP A 80 5.51 -26.56 17.79
C ASP A 80 6.69 -25.61 17.52
N TYR A 81 6.60 -24.39 18.02
CA TYR A 81 7.61 -23.35 17.88
C TYR A 81 8.74 -23.48 18.89
N GLY A 82 8.47 -24.09 20.06
CA GLY A 82 9.48 -24.28 21.09
C GLY A 82 10.60 -25.23 20.70
N SER A 83 10.32 -26.17 19.79
CA SER A 83 11.31 -27.15 19.30
C SER A 83 11.87 -26.84 17.90
N SER A 84 11.45 -25.72 17.26
CA SER A 84 11.80 -25.39 15.87
C SER A 84 12.96 -24.40 15.76
N PRO A 85 14.19 -24.82 15.47
CA PRO A 85 15.36 -23.92 15.41
C PRO A 85 15.37 -22.99 14.19
N THR A 86 14.46 -23.16 13.24
CA THR A 86 14.38 -22.38 11.99
C THR A 86 13.23 -21.41 11.96
N SER A 87 12.49 -21.26 13.06
CA SER A 87 11.37 -20.34 13.16
C SER A 87 11.81 -18.95 13.59
N ASP A 88 11.18 -17.92 13.06
CA ASP A 88 11.36 -16.53 13.49
C ASP A 88 10.76 -16.27 14.89
N VAL A 89 10.00 -17.22 15.43
CA VAL A 89 9.37 -17.18 16.76
C VAL A 89 9.59 -18.49 17.50
N SER A 90 9.66 -18.41 18.83
CA SER A 90 9.91 -19.54 19.74
C SER A 90 8.69 -19.98 20.54
N GLY A 91 7.53 -19.38 20.37
CA GLY A 91 6.29 -19.75 21.07
C GLY A 91 5.36 -18.56 21.32
N TYR A 92 4.41 -18.78 22.23
CA TYR A 92 3.34 -17.81 22.55
C TYR A 92 3.86 -16.42 22.96
N GLU A 93 4.78 -16.36 23.92
CA GLU A 93 5.31 -15.09 24.44
C GLU A 93 6.11 -14.32 23.38
N ASP A 94 6.87 -15.04 22.56
CA ASP A 94 7.65 -14.41 21.49
C ASP A 94 6.74 -13.85 20.40
N VAL A 95 5.63 -14.54 20.07
CA VAL A 95 4.64 -13.97 19.11
C VAL A 95 4.10 -12.64 19.62
N ILE A 96 3.80 -12.51 20.92
CA ILE A 96 3.39 -11.24 21.53
C ILE A 96 4.48 -10.17 21.36
N GLU A 97 5.73 -10.53 21.67
CA GLU A 97 6.87 -9.62 21.54
C GLU A 97 7.06 -9.18 20.07
N GLN A 98 6.92 -10.11 19.13
CA GLN A 98 6.99 -9.82 17.69
C GLN A 98 5.86 -8.92 17.20
N LEU A 99 4.65 -9.08 17.74
CA LEU A 99 3.53 -8.18 17.42
C LEU A 99 3.83 -6.76 17.90
N VAL A 100 4.28 -6.60 19.16
CA VAL A 100 4.65 -5.28 19.71
C VAL A 100 5.78 -4.65 18.88
N LYS A 101 6.84 -5.39 18.56
CA LYS A 101 7.94 -4.91 17.70
C LYS A 101 7.46 -4.45 16.33
N ARG A 102 6.40 -5.07 15.79
CA ARG A 102 5.77 -4.72 14.51
C ARG A 102 4.75 -3.58 14.60
N GLY A 103 4.60 -2.97 15.80
CA GLY A 103 3.75 -1.81 16.03
C GLY A 103 2.30 -2.14 16.38
N TYR A 104 1.97 -3.41 16.68
CA TYR A 104 0.63 -3.76 17.15
C TYR A 104 0.40 -3.29 18.58
N GLU A 105 -0.80 -2.77 18.83
CA GLU A 105 -1.22 -2.31 20.13
C GLU A 105 -2.00 -3.40 20.87
N ASN A 106 -1.61 -3.69 22.13
CA ASN A 106 -2.36 -4.60 22.97
C ASN A 106 -3.50 -3.86 23.67
N THR A 107 -4.70 -4.05 23.19
CA THR A 107 -5.90 -3.31 23.66
C THR A 107 -6.82 -4.14 24.57
N GLY A 108 -6.40 -5.36 24.94
CA GLY A 108 -7.23 -6.27 25.76
C GLY A 108 -8.49 -6.77 25.07
N LYS A 109 -9.02 -6.03 24.10
CA LYS A 109 -10.10 -6.40 23.19
C LYS A 109 -9.81 -5.72 21.83
N LEU A 110 -10.00 -6.44 20.73
CA LEU A 110 -9.74 -5.89 19.40
C LEU A 110 -10.56 -4.62 19.14
N GLU A 111 -9.88 -3.55 18.77
CA GLU A 111 -10.48 -2.27 18.37
C GLU A 111 -10.50 -2.07 16.85
N GLY A 112 -9.62 -2.77 16.11
CA GLY A 112 -9.55 -2.69 14.66
C GLY A 112 -8.22 -3.21 14.12
N PRO A 113 -7.96 -3.02 12.81
CA PRO A 113 -6.67 -3.37 12.21
C PRO A 113 -5.52 -2.66 12.92
N GLY A 114 -4.49 -3.42 13.31
CA GLY A 114 -3.34 -2.92 14.07
C GLY A 114 -3.41 -3.21 15.57
N SER A 115 -4.51 -3.76 16.08
CA SER A 115 -4.63 -4.17 17.48
C SER A 115 -4.50 -5.68 17.65
N PHE A 116 -4.13 -6.10 18.86
CA PHE A 116 -4.19 -7.49 19.31
C PHE A 116 -4.64 -7.57 20.77
N SER A 117 -5.06 -8.77 21.17
CA SER A 117 -5.40 -9.11 22.56
C SER A 117 -4.84 -10.49 22.86
N ALA A 118 -4.13 -10.63 23.96
CA ALA A 118 -3.55 -11.89 24.39
C ALA A 118 -4.11 -12.30 25.75
N GLN A 119 -4.72 -13.50 25.82
CA GLN A 119 -5.33 -14.01 27.05
C GLN A 119 -5.38 -15.54 27.05
N GLY A 120 -4.83 -16.15 28.08
CA GLY A 120 -5.04 -17.58 28.39
C GLY A 120 -4.59 -18.56 27.29
N GLY A 121 -3.45 -18.27 26.61
CA GLY A 121 -2.97 -19.10 25.50
C GLY A 121 -3.59 -18.76 24.14
N THR A 122 -4.48 -17.77 24.08
CA THR A 122 -5.08 -17.31 22.83
C THR A 122 -4.60 -15.91 22.50
N ILE A 123 -4.24 -15.67 21.23
CA ILE A 123 -3.93 -14.33 20.70
C ILE A 123 -4.95 -14.01 19.61
N ASP A 124 -5.74 -12.99 19.82
CA ASP A 124 -6.57 -12.38 18.78
C ASP A 124 -5.78 -11.24 18.16
N VAL A 125 -5.56 -11.25 16.85
CA VAL A 125 -4.84 -10.19 16.15
C VAL A 125 -5.61 -9.76 14.91
N PHE A 126 -5.63 -8.45 14.63
CA PHE A 126 -6.24 -7.90 13.43
C PHE A 126 -5.19 -7.25 12.52
N PRO A 127 -4.60 -8.03 11.60
CA PRO A 127 -3.62 -7.51 10.66
C PRO A 127 -4.26 -6.58 9.61
N GLY A 128 -3.49 -5.57 9.17
CA GLY A 128 -3.94 -4.64 8.14
C GLY A 128 -4.08 -5.26 6.74
N ASN A 129 -3.42 -6.37 6.49
CA ASN A 129 -3.47 -7.11 5.23
C ASN A 129 -4.64 -8.10 5.14
N LEU A 130 -5.41 -8.27 6.20
CA LEU A 130 -6.54 -9.21 6.23
C LEU A 130 -7.88 -8.50 6.38
N PRO A 131 -8.96 -8.99 5.74
CA PRO A 131 -10.28 -8.41 5.86
C PRO A 131 -10.96 -8.73 7.21
N TYR A 132 -10.47 -9.74 7.93
CA TYR A 132 -10.97 -10.19 9.23
C TYR A 132 -9.81 -10.48 10.18
N PRO A 133 -10.01 -10.32 11.50
CA PRO A 133 -9.04 -10.74 12.48
C PRO A 133 -8.86 -12.25 12.50
N VAL A 134 -7.73 -12.67 13.05
CA VAL A 134 -7.41 -14.07 13.26
C VAL A 134 -7.20 -14.34 14.74
N ARG A 135 -7.62 -15.51 15.16
CA ARG A 135 -7.37 -16.09 16.48
C ARG A 135 -6.30 -17.16 16.34
N LEU A 136 -5.29 -17.08 17.18
CA LEU A 136 -4.19 -18.01 17.30
C LEU A 136 -4.37 -18.74 18.64
N ASP A 137 -4.66 -20.02 18.60
CA ASP A 137 -4.85 -20.84 19.80
C ASP A 137 -3.57 -21.64 20.07
N PHE A 138 -2.92 -21.35 21.19
CA PHE A 138 -1.67 -22.00 21.63
C PHE A 138 -1.92 -22.96 22.79
N PHE A 139 -1.23 -24.09 22.75
CA PHE A 139 -1.02 -24.96 23.89
C PHE A 139 0.48 -25.01 24.22
N GLY A 140 0.89 -24.27 25.25
CA GLY A 140 2.32 -23.99 25.45
C GLY A 140 2.91 -23.21 24.29
N ASP A 141 3.93 -23.78 23.62
CA ASP A 141 4.59 -23.18 22.47
C ASP A 141 4.10 -23.77 21.13
N GLU A 142 3.14 -24.68 21.17
CA GLU A 142 2.48 -25.22 19.98
C GLU A 142 1.29 -24.35 19.56
N LEU A 143 1.29 -23.88 18.31
CA LEU A 143 0.13 -23.21 17.70
C LEU A 143 -0.78 -24.28 17.12
N GLU A 144 -1.83 -24.65 17.88
CA GLU A 144 -2.74 -25.73 17.50
C GLU A 144 -3.67 -25.32 16.34
N GLU A 145 -4.25 -24.12 16.40
CA GLU A 145 -5.24 -23.68 15.42
C GLU A 145 -5.12 -22.18 15.09
N ILE A 146 -5.39 -21.84 13.82
CA ILE A 146 -5.56 -20.47 13.34
C ILE A 146 -6.96 -20.32 12.77
N ARG A 147 -7.76 -19.40 13.30
CA ARG A 147 -9.14 -19.17 12.88
C ARG A 147 -9.40 -17.72 12.49
N ARG A 148 -10.05 -17.49 11.36
CA ARG A 148 -10.71 -16.20 11.08
C ARG A 148 -12.02 -16.12 11.83
N PHE A 149 -12.36 -14.95 12.36
CA PHE A 149 -13.61 -14.76 13.08
C PHE A 149 -14.21 -13.36 12.86
N LEU A 150 -15.51 -13.23 13.14
CA LEU A 150 -16.21 -11.96 13.13
C LEU A 150 -15.95 -11.22 14.45
N PRO A 151 -15.37 -10.01 14.44
CA PRO A 151 -15.00 -9.30 15.68
C PRO A 151 -16.22 -8.92 16.52
N SER A 152 -17.39 -8.74 15.92
CA SER A 152 -18.64 -8.37 16.62
C SER A 152 -19.25 -9.50 17.44
N THR A 153 -19.10 -10.75 16.99
CA THR A 153 -19.75 -11.92 17.61
C THR A 153 -18.76 -12.96 18.12
N GLY A 154 -17.49 -12.90 17.71
CA GLY A 154 -16.50 -13.95 17.94
C GLY A 154 -16.72 -15.23 17.14
N GLN A 155 -17.72 -15.25 16.23
CA GLN A 155 -18.05 -16.43 15.43
C GLN A 155 -16.93 -16.74 14.43
N THR A 156 -16.47 -17.98 14.42
CA THR A 156 -15.48 -18.49 13.44
C THR A 156 -16.08 -18.48 12.03
N ILE A 157 -15.30 -17.90 11.09
CA ILE A 157 -15.61 -17.89 9.66
C ILE A 157 -14.96 -19.08 8.97
N SER A 158 -13.69 -19.32 9.25
CA SER A 158 -12.90 -20.42 8.65
C SER A 158 -11.64 -20.67 9.45
N SER A 159 -11.13 -21.90 9.41
CA SER A 159 -9.77 -22.24 9.87
C SER A 159 -8.75 -21.99 8.75
N LEU A 160 -7.52 -21.69 9.13
CA LEU A 160 -6.39 -21.43 8.24
C LEU A 160 -5.25 -22.37 8.58
N LYS A 161 -4.49 -22.82 7.58
CA LYS A 161 -3.25 -23.58 7.79
C LYS A 161 -2.08 -22.67 8.13
N ALA A 162 -2.09 -21.46 7.60
CA ALA A 162 -1.04 -20.47 7.85
C ALA A 162 -1.60 -19.06 7.72
N VAL A 163 -0.92 -18.10 8.31
CA VAL A 163 -1.23 -16.68 8.21
C VAL A 163 0.04 -15.85 8.13
N GLU A 164 0.01 -14.82 7.28
CA GLU A 164 1.00 -13.76 7.23
C GLU A 164 0.47 -12.56 7.98
N VAL A 165 1.16 -12.16 9.04
CA VAL A 165 0.84 -10.98 9.84
C VAL A 165 1.80 -9.86 9.47
N TYR A 166 1.32 -8.88 8.70
CA TYR A 166 2.12 -7.75 8.26
C TYR A 166 2.36 -6.77 9.40
N PRO A 167 3.50 -6.09 9.44
CA PRO A 167 3.71 -4.97 10.34
C PRO A 167 2.67 -3.87 10.12
N VAL A 168 2.35 -3.13 11.18
CA VAL A 168 1.48 -1.95 11.11
C VAL A 168 2.28 -0.65 11.13
N ARG A 169 3.57 -0.75 10.90
CA ARG A 169 4.54 0.34 10.76
C ARG A 169 5.51 0.04 9.60
N GLU A 170 5.92 1.08 8.86
CA GLU A 170 6.85 0.92 7.72
C GLU A 170 8.31 0.88 8.13
N PHE A 171 8.66 1.23 9.34
CA PHE A 171 10.04 1.44 9.79
C PHE A 171 10.25 0.91 11.20
N GLU A 172 11.49 0.56 11.50
CA GLU A 172 11.91 0.16 12.83
C GLU A 172 12.32 1.37 13.67
N VAL A 173 11.89 1.40 14.92
CA VAL A 173 12.27 2.44 15.88
C VAL A 173 13.39 1.94 16.77
N THR A 174 14.63 2.28 16.39
CA THR A 174 15.81 1.92 17.17
C THR A 174 16.15 2.97 18.24
N PRO A 175 16.86 2.62 19.34
CA PRO A 175 17.35 3.60 20.29
C PRO A 175 18.20 4.71 19.64
N LYS A 176 19.01 4.37 18.65
CA LYS A 176 19.78 5.34 17.85
C LYS A 176 18.87 6.28 17.08
N GLY A 177 17.82 5.76 16.46
CA GLY A 177 16.81 6.54 15.73
C GLY A 177 16.07 7.51 16.66
N LYS A 178 15.65 7.04 17.85
CA LYS A 178 15.04 7.91 18.87
C LYS A 178 15.98 9.06 19.28
N ALA A 179 17.25 8.76 19.56
CA ALA A 179 18.25 9.77 19.89
C ALA A 179 18.46 10.80 18.76
N HIS A 180 18.44 10.33 17.49
CA HIS A 180 18.56 11.20 16.33
C HIS A 180 17.34 12.14 16.18
N ALA A 181 16.13 11.60 16.33
CA ALA A 181 14.90 12.40 16.30
C ALA A 181 14.89 13.47 17.41
N ARG A 182 15.26 13.10 18.65
CA ARG A 182 15.40 14.06 19.76
C ARG A 182 16.35 15.20 19.43
N LYS A 183 17.52 14.88 18.88
CA LYS A 183 18.52 15.89 18.50
C LYS A 183 17.99 16.84 17.43
N LYS A 184 17.31 16.32 16.40
CA LYS A 184 16.74 17.13 15.32
C LYS A 184 15.59 18.02 15.78
N LEU A 185 14.74 17.50 16.68
CA LEU A 185 13.52 18.17 17.12
C LEU A 185 13.71 19.02 18.38
N ALA A 186 14.84 18.93 19.10
CA ALA A 186 15.09 19.68 20.33
C ALA A 186 14.82 21.18 20.19
N ARG A 187 15.45 21.83 19.19
CA ARG A 187 15.27 23.26 18.93
C ARG A 187 13.84 23.63 18.48
N PRO A 188 13.22 22.95 17.50
CA PRO A 188 11.83 23.17 17.18
C PRO A 188 10.86 22.99 18.37
N ALA A 189 11.12 22.06 19.27
CA ALA A 189 10.31 21.81 20.45
C ALA A 189 10.35 22.91 21.52
N GLU A 190 11.38 23.78 21.54
CA GLU A 190 11.46 24.91 22.47
C GLU A 190 10.27 25.86 22.32
N THR A 191 9.79 26.05 21.10
CA THR A 191 8.70 26.97 20.77
C THR A 191 7.39 26.29 20.39
N ASN A 192 7.39 24.97 20.24
CA ASN A 192 6.22 24.20 19.80
C ASN A 192 5.84 23.12 20.83
N GLN A 193 4.68 23.32 21.47
CA GLN A 193 4.20 22.41 22.51
C GLN A 193 3.93 20.99 21.97
N VAL A 194 3.35 20.87 20.77
CA VAL A 194 3.05 19.58 20.14
C VAL A 194 4.32 18.76 19.92
N LEU A 195 5.39 19.40 19.43
CA LEU A 195 6.67 18.71 19.26
C LEU A 195 7.30 18.31 20.61
N ARG A 196 7.06 19.07 21.65
CA ARG A 196 7.50 18.74 22.99
C ARG A 196 6.82 17.50 23.53
N GLU A 197 5.50 17.39 23.34
CA GLU A 197 4.72 16.22 23.72
C GLU A 197 5.15 14.98 22.91
N LEU A 198 5.37 15.14 21.60
CA LEU A 198 5.89 14.06 20.75
C LEU A 198 7.31 13.61 21.13
N LEU A 199 8.16 14.52 21.61
CA LEU A 199 9.48 14.14 22.13
C LEU A 199 9.39 13.31 23.41
N VAL A 200 8.42 13.59 24.26
CA VAL A 200 8.15 12.77 25.47
C VAL A 200 7.80 11.34 25.08
N SER A 201 6.96 11.15 24.04
CA SER A 201 6.63 9.81 23.55
C SER A 201 7.83 9.02 23.02
N LEU A 202 8.90 9.70 22.61
CA LEU A 202 10.15 9.04 22.21
C LEU A 202 11.04 8.63 23.41
N GLU A 203 10.76 9.14 24.59
CA GLU A 203 11.50 8.81 25.82
C GLU A 203 10.90 7.64 26.56
N ASP A 204 9.59 7.48 26.45
CA ASP A 204 8.84 6.41 27.09
C ASP A 204 8.68 5.23 26.09
N ASP A 205 9.32 4.12 26.40
CA ASP A 205 9.23 2.91 25.57
C ASP A 205 7.85 2.22 25.64
N SER A 206 7.01 2.60 26.62
CA SER A 206 5.62 2.15 26.70
C SER A 206 4.67 2.91 25.76
N ILE A 207 5.11 4.06 25.23
CA ILE A 207 4.34 4.89 24.30
C ILE A 207 4.79 4.59 22.87
N GLU A 208 3.82 4.34 22.01
CA GLU A 208 4.10 4.11 20.59
C GLU A 208 4.74 5.34 19.92
N CYS A 209 5.82 5.12 19.16
CA CYS A 209 6.46 6.18 18.41
C CYS A 209 5.57 6.62 17.25
N PRO A 210 5.21 7.90 17.16
CA PRO A 210 4.36 8.39 16.08
C PRO A 210 4.97 8.18 14.70
N ASP A 211 4.19 7.66 13.74
CA ASP A 211 4.61 7.44 12.35
C ASP A 211 5.04 8.74 11.66
N ALA A 212 4.41 9.85 12.02
CA ALA A 212 4.72 11.17 11.51
C ALA A 212 6.16 11.64 11.85
N LEU A 213 6.83 11.01 12.82
CA LEU A 213 8.21 11.29 13.20
C LEU A 213 9.24 10.50 12.39
N MET A 214 8.84 9.57 11.52
CA MET A 214 9.73 8.73 10.74
C MET A 214 10.88 9.51 10.05
N PRO A 215 10.66 10.68 9.41
CA PRO A 215 11.73 11.41 8.75
C PRO A 215 12.82 11.97 9.70
N PHE A 216 12.54 12.00 10.99
CA PHE A 216 13.49 12.41 12.02
C PHE A 216 14.23 11.24 12.67
N ILE A 217 13.70 10.03 12.53
CA ILE A 217 14.32 8.79 13.05
C ILE A 217 15.61 8.47 12.28
N TYR A 218 15.60 8.68 10.97
CA TYR A 218 16.72 8.35 10.09
C TYR A 218 17.60 9.56 9.74
N GLU A 219 18.89 9.32 9.61
CA GLU A 219 19.84 10.34 9.18
C GLU A 219 19.58 10.78 7.74
N LYS A 220 19.27 9.81 6.89
CA LYS A 220 18.84 9.99 5.51
C LYS A 220 17.54 9.26 5.28
N THR A 221 16.67 9.86 4.49
CA THR A 221 15.42 9.27 4.04
C THR A 221 15.47 9.05 2.54
N GLU A 222 14.66 8.14 2.05
CA GLU A 222 14.58 7.76 0.65
C GLU A 222 13.21 8.12 0.06
N SER A 223 13.09 7.94 -1.24
CA SER A 223 11.88 8.04 -2.04
C SER A 223 11.48 6.66 -2.60
N VAL A 224 10.30 6.51 -3.15
CA VAL A 224 9.92 5.27 -3.86
C VAL A 224 10.88 4.98 -5.02
N GLY A 225 11.44 6.01 -5.66
CA GLY A 225 12.43 5.86 -6.73
C GLY A 225 13.68 5.10 -6.31
N ASP A 226 14.06 5.18 -5.05
CA ASP A 226 15.25 4.49 -4.51
C ASP A 226 15.02 2.99 -4.31
N TYR A 227 13.75 2.56 -4.31
CA TYR A 227 13.35 1.15 -4.24
C TYR A 227 13.22 0.48 -5.62
N LEU A 228 13.24 1.26 -6.70
CA LEU A 228 13.06 0.73 -8.04
C LEU A 228 14.33 0.02 -8.53
N SER A 229 14.16 -1.17 -9.08
CA SER A 229 15.24 -1.85 -9.79
C SER A 229 15.54 -1.17 -11.13
N SER A 230 16.75 -1.39 -11.67
CA SER A 230 17.13 -0.86 -13.00
C SER A 230 16.29 -1.41 -14.16
N LYS A 231 15.51 -2.45 -13.93
CA LYS A 231 14.58 -3.06 -14.89
C LYS A 231 13.16 -2.50 -14.79
N ALA A 232 12.87 -1.69 -13.78
CA ALA A 232 11.54 -1.13 -13.59
C ALA A 232 11.18 -0.18 -14.74
N LEU A 233 9.90 -0.21 -15.14
CA LEU A 233 9.31 0.75 -16.06
C LEU A 233 8.39 1.68 -15.26
N THR A 234 8.64 2.96 -15.34
CA THR A 234 7.75 3.98 -14.76
C THR A 234 6.81 4.52 -15.83
N VAL A 235 5.50 4.43 -15.58
CA VAL A 235 4.48 4.99 -16.47
C VAL A 235 3.82 6.17 -15.79
N LEU A 236 4.02 7.38 -16.34
CA LEU A 236 3.42 8.61 -15.84
C LEU A 236 2.15 8.92 -16.63
N VAL A 237 1.00 8.83 -15.98
CA VAL A 237 -0.29 9.18 -16.59
C VAL A 237 -0.58 10.65 -16.28
N GLU A 238 -0.77 11.46 -17.31
CA GLU A 238 -0.97 12.92 -17.21
C GLU A 238 0.13 13.63 -16.38
N PRO A 239 1.39 13.61 -16.82
CA PRO A 239 2.55 14.09 -16.03
C PRO A 239 2.40 15.51 -15.50
N ARG A 240 1.76 16.40 -16.26
CA ARG A 240 1.51 17.79 -15.82
C ARG A 240 0.57 17.83 -14.63
N SER A 241 -0.56 17.12 -14.73
CA SER A 241 -1.52 17.03 -13.61
C SER A 241 -0.89 16.42 -12.37
N LEU A 242 -0.01 15.42 -12.52
CA LEU A 242 0.73 14.83 -11.39
C LEU A 242 1.61 15.87 -10.69
N VAL A 243 2.33 16.71 -11.43
CA VAL A 243 3.18 17.77 -10.88
C VAL A 243 2.34 18.86 -10.25
N ASP A 244 1.25 19.28 -10.91
CA ASP A 244 0.34 20.32 -10.39
C ASP A 244 -0.33 19.86 -9.08
N ASP A 245 -0.77 18.60 -9.00
CA ASP A 245 -1.34 18.01 -7.79
C ASP A 245 -0.31 17.92 -6.66
N ALA A 246 0.94 17.59 -6.98
CA ALA A 246 2.05 17.57 -6.02
C ALA A 246 2.32 18.97 -5.46
N ILE A 247 2.45 19.98 -6.33
CA ILE A 247 2.66 21.39 -5.95
C ILE A 247 1.50 21.89 -5.10
N HIS A 248 0.26 21.65 -5.54
CA HIS A 248 -0.93 22.07 -4.80
C HIS A 248 -0.96 21.47 -3.38
N SER A 249 -0.67 20.18 -3.27
CA SER A 249 -0.64 19.48 -1.99
C SER A 249 0.44 20.04 -1.06
N LEU A 250 1.66 20.25 -1.56
CA LEU A 250 2.75 20.83 -0.78
C LEU A 250 2.44 22.26 -0.33
N ASN A 251 1.86 23.09 -1.19
CA ASN A 251 1.44 24.45 -0.84
C ASN A 251 0.36 24.46 0.26
N LYS A 252 -0.58 23.51 0.21
CA LYS A 252 -1.59 23.35 1.28
C LYS A 252 -0.93 22.97 2.61
N LEU A 253 0.05 22.07 2.58
CA LEU A 253 0.81 21.69 3.77
C LEU A 253 1.68 22.83 4.29
N ALA A 254 2.32 23.62 3.40
CA ALA A 254 3.13 24.77 3.79
C ALA A 254 2.32 25.80 4.61
N LYS A 255 1.08 26.09 4.20
CA LYS A 255 0.17 26.94 4.99
C LYS A 255 -0.15 26.36 6.37
N LYS A 256 -0.22 25.04 6.50
CA LYS A 256 -0.45 24.38 7.80
C LYS A 256 0.82 24.32 8.66
N ALA A 257 1.98 24.31 8.02
CA ALA A 257 3.27 24.29 8.69
C ALA A 257 3.68 25.68 9.24
N GLU A 258 3.03 26.77 8.81
CA GLU A 258 3.31 28.11 9.30
C GLU A 258 3.22 28.18 10.84
N GLY A 259 4.30 28.64 11.47
CA GLY A 259 4.40 28.74 12.93
C GLY A 259 4.77 27.44 13.66
N THR A 260 4.95 26.31 12.96
CA THR A 260 5.26 25.02 13.61
C THR A 260 6.75 24.77 13.86
N SER A 261 7.65 25.62 13.36
CA SER A 261 9.12 25.42 13.39
C SER A 261 9.62 24.16 12.69
N VAL A 262 8.75 23.42 12.01
CA VAL A 262 9.06 22.27 11.14
C VAL A 262 8.68 22.63 9.72
N THR A 263 9.60 22.43 8.78
CA THR A 263 9.34 22.74 7.38
C THR A 263 8.73 21.55 6.65
N VAL A 264 7.98 21.82 5.59
CA VAL A 264 7.38 20.77 4.76
C VAL A 264 8.44 19.86 4.17
N GLU A 265 9.59 20.41 3.77
CA GLU A 265 10.71 19.68 3.20
C GLU A 265 11.34 18.68 4.19
N SER A 266 11.15 18.88 5.50
CA SER A 266 11.59 17.92 6.51
C SER A 266 10.82 16.60 6.44
N LEU A 267 9.55 16.63 5.99
CA LEU A 267 8.63 15.51 5.99
C LEU A 267 8.33 14.97 4.58
N TYR A 268 8.42 15.83 3.59
CA TYR A 268 8.02 15.55 2.21
C TYR A 268 9.16 15.85 1.23
N LEU A 269 9.10 15.21 0.08
CA LEU A 269 9.93 15.53 -1.07
C LEU A 269 9.37 16.79 -1.75
N SER A 270 10.24 17.57 -2.42
CA SER A 270 9.77 18.63 -3.32
C SER A 270 9.06 18.02 -4.54
N ALA A 271 8.20 18.79 -5.21
CA ALA A 271 7.56 18.33 -6.45
C ALA A 271 8.59 17.96 -7.55
N ASN A 272 9.72 18.68 -7.61
CA ASN A 272 10.83 18.37 -8.50
C ASN A 272 11.68 17.18 -8.00
N GLY A 273 11.52 16.78 -6.75
CA GLY A 273 12.20 15.65 -6.11
C GLY A 273 11.44 14.35 -6.23
N LEU A 274 10.33 14.32 -6.98
CA LEU A 274 9.68 13.07 -7.36
C LEU A 274 10.64 12.29 -8.25
N ASN A 275 11.53 11.54 -7.58
CA ASN A 275 12.52 10.72 -8.26
C ASN A 275 11.88 9.38 -8.64
N PHE A 276 11.73 9.16 -9.94
CA PHE A 276 11.24 7.89 -10.50
C PHE A 276 12.38 6.91 -10.80
N GLY A 277 13.52 7.11 -10.14
CA GLY A 277 14.73 6.31 -10.38
C GLY A 277 15.53 6.83 -11.58
N THR A 278 16.76 7.26 -11.36
CA THR A 278 17.67 7.79 -12.40
C THR A 278 18.05 6.75 -13.45
N ASN A 279 17.82 5.47 -13.17
CA ASN A 279 18.18 4.35 -14.04
C ASN A 279 16.96 3.60 -14.62
N THR A 280 15.74 4.07 -14.39
CA THR A 280 14.53 3.41 -14.88
C THR A 280 14.08 4.02 -16.22
N ARG A 281 13.50 3.20 -17.08
CA ARG A 281 12.81 3.68 -18.28
C ARG A 281 11.53 4.38 -17.85
N ALA A 282 11.29 5.59 -18.35
CA ALA A 282 10.05 6.32 -18.11
C ALA A 282 9.24 6.42 -19.40
N THR A 283 7.95 6.15 -19.29
CA THR A 283 6.98 6.33 -20.38
C THR A 283 5.91 7.31 -19.92
N TYR A 284 5.54 8.23 -20.78
CA TYR A 284 4.55 9.25 -20.51
C TYR A 284 3.29 8.94 -21.30
N VAL A 285 2.15 8.95 -20.62
CA VAL A 285 0.83 8.79 -21.25
C VAL A 285 0.01 10.05 -20.98
N SER A 286 -0.41 10.74 -22.02
CA SER A 286 -1.26 11.93 -21.89
C SER A 286 -2.44 11.86 -22.86
N ILE A 287 -3.61 12.25 -22.38
CA ILE A 287 -4.83 12.37 -23.19
C ILE A 287 -4.79 13.68 -24.01
N MET A 288 -4.09 14.70 -23.52
CA MET A 288 -4.00 16.00 -24.18
C MET A 288 -2.68 16.22 -24.92
N ARG A 289 -2.75 16.54 -26.20
CA ARG A 289 -1.60 16.95 -27.02
C ARG A 289 -1.20 18.39 -26.70
N ILE A 290 -0.41 18.62 -25.68
CA ILE A 290 0.06 19.98 -25.40
C ILE A 290 1.58 20.00 -25.35
N GLY A 291 2.21 20.39 -26.47
CA GLY A 291 3.60 20.82 -26.51
C GLY A 291 4.66 19.77 -26.20
N VAL A 292 4.37 18.51 -26.45
CA VAL A 292 5.31 17.39 -26.29
C VAL A 292 5.49 16.69 -27.64
N GLU A 293 6.72 16.46 -28.04
CA GLU A 293 7.05 15.55 -29.15
C GLU A 293 6.62 14.13 -28.74
N LEU A 294 5.77 13.49 -29.55
CA LEU A 294 5.22 12.18 -29.25
C LEU A 294 5.98 11.12 -30.05
N ASP A 295 6.48 10.09 -29.35
CA ASP A 295 7.07 8.90 -29.98
C ASP A 295 6.01 8.03 -30.68
N GLY A 296 4.77 8.15 -30.28
CA GLY A 296 3.65 7.43 -30.84
C GLY A 296 2.29 7.96 -30.41
N GLU A 297 1.26 7.64 -31.17
CA GLU A 297 -0.11 8.01 -30.86
C GLU A 297 -0.99 6.76 -30.81
N LEU A 298 -1.69 6.56 -29.68
CA LEU A 298 -2.75 5.59 -29.55
C LEU A 298 -4.10 6.29 -29.74
N VAL A 299 -4.74 6.08 -30.88
CA VAL A 299 -6.07 6.66 -31.15
C VAL A 299 -7.12 5.77 -30.50
N VAL A 300 -7.65 6.22 -29.37
CA VAL A 300 -8.77 5.57 -28.69
C VAL A 300 -10.04 6.38 -28.92
N LYS A 301 -11.02 5.77 -29.58
CA LYS A 301 -12.34 6.36 -29.74
C LYS A 301 -13.28 5.74 -28.71
N ARG A 302 -13.81 6.58 -27.83
CA ARG A 302 -14.92 6.16 -26.98
C ARG A 302 -16.18 6.03 -27.81
N VAL A 303 -16.84 4.89 -27.71
CA VAL A 303 -18.14 4.66 -28.35
C VAL A 303 -19.21 5.03 -27.33
N ASP A 304 -19.67 6.29 -27.38
CA ASP A 304 -20.81 6.72 -26.58
C ASP A 304 -22.09 6.33 -27.31
N VAL A 305 -22.83 5.40 -26.72
CA VAL A 305 -24.14 5.00 -27.19
C VAL A 305 -25.11 5.20 -26.04
N ALA A 306 -25.83 6.30 -26.09
CA ALA A 306 -26.82 6.60 -25.06
C ALA A 306 -27.97 5.59 -25.11
N GLY A 307 -27.97 4.63 -24.20
CA GLY A 307 -29.13 3.88 -23.75
C GLY A 307 -29.85 2.93 -24.74
N ASP A 308 -29.35 2.77 -25.97
CA ASP A 308 -30.01 1.98 -27.00
C ASP A 308 -29.10 0.80 -27.45
N PRO A 309 -29.38 -0.45 -27.00
CA PRO A 309 -28.57 -1.61 -27.35
C PRO A 309 -28.48 -1.91 -28.84
N GLU A 310 -29.55 -1.68 -29.62
CA GLU A 310 -29.54 -1.96 -31.04
C GLU A 310 -28.60 -1.01 -31.81
N LYS A 311 -28.58 0.27 -31.43
CA LYS A 311 -27.63 1.24 -31.96
C LYS A 311 -26.19 0.92 -31.57
N LEU A 312 -25.97 0.42 -30.35
CA LEU A 312 -24.67 -0.03 -29.90
C LEU A 312 -24.14 -1.14 -30.83
N PHE A 313 -24.92 -2.18 -31.03
CA PHE A 313 -24.52 -3.33 -31.81
C PHE A 313 -24.33 -2.99 -33.31
N GLY A 314 -25.19 -2.16 -33.89
CA GLY A 314 -25.01 -1.66 -35.27
C GLY A 314 -23.71 -0.88 -35.44
N ARG A 315 -23.36 -0.03 -34.46
CA ARG A 315 -22.09 0.72 -34.48
C ARG A 315 -20.87 -0.16 -34.27
N LEU A 316 -20.98 -1.17 -33.41
CA LEU A 316 -19.91 -2.16 -33.20
C LEU A 316 -19.60 -2.90 -34.49
N ARG A 317 -20.60 -3.38 -35.19
CA ARG A 317 -20.45 -4.07 -36.46
C ARG A 317 -19.74 -3.18 -37.49
N SER A 318 -20.17 -1.92 -37.60
CA SER A 318 -19.54 -0.94 -38.49
C SER A 318 -18.06 -0.70 -38.16
N LEU A 319 -17.69 -0.69 -36.88
CA LEU A 319 -16.30 -0.52 -36.47
C LEU A 319 -15.45 -1.76 -36.76
N VAL A 320 -15.97 -2.96 -36.51
CA VAL A 320 -15.30 -4.22 -36.84
C VAL A 320 -15.11 -4.36 -38.35
N ASP A 321 -16.15 -4.06 -39.13
CA ASP A 321 -16.09 -4.09 -40.58
C ASP A 321 -15.09 -3.06 -41.16
N ALA A 322 -14.91 -1.94 -40.45
CA ALA A 322 -13.90 -0.93 -40.77
C ALA A 322 -12.48 -1.28 -40.27
N GLY A 323 -12.26 -2.49 -39.75
CA GLY A 323 -10.96 -3.01 -39.33
C GLY A 323 -10.53 -2.56 -37.92
N PHE A 324 -11.40 -1.97 -37.09
CA PHE A 324 -11.09 -1.61 -35.72
C PHE A 324 -11.14 -2.84 -34.81
N THR A 325 -10.19 -2.92 -33.88
CA THR A 325 -10.29 -3.81 -32.74
C THR A 325 -11.10 -3.13 -31.65
N VAL A 326 -12.23 -3.72 -31.29
CA VAL A 326 -13.11 -3.18 -30.24
C VAL A 326 -12.87 -3.93 -28.95
N VAL A 327 -12.54 -3.20 -27.89
CA VAL A 327 -12.28 -3.75 -26.56
C VAL A 327 -13.41 -3.35 -25.61
N PHE A 328 -14.03 -4.33 -24.99
CA PHE A 328 -15.03 -4.12 -23.95
C PHE A 328 -14.42 -4.35 -22.57
N SER A 329 -14.52 -3.36 -21.73
CA SER A 329 -14.24 -3.50 -20.30
C SER A 329 -15.55 -3.61 -19.53
N VAL A 330 -15.85 -4.80 -19.03
CA VAL A 330 -17.11 -5.07 -18.30
C VAL A 330 -16.75 -5.49 -16.88
N PRO A 331 -17.15 -4.70 -15.86
CA PRO A 331 -16.68 -4.90 -14.48
C PRO A 331 -17.30 -6.11 -13.76
N HIS A 332 -18.43 -6.66 -14.26
CA HIS A 332 -19.15 -7.74 -13.59
C HIS A 332 -19.30 -8.97 -14.47
N PHE A 333 -19.03 -10.14 -13.88
CA PHE A 333 -19.11 -11.43 -14.58
C PHE A 333 -20.45 -11.66 -15.27
N ARG A 334 -21.57 -11.33 -14.60
CA ARG A 334 -22.92 -11.47 -15.17
C ARG A 334 -23.10 -10.59 -16.41
N ALA A 335 -22.78 -9.32 -16.33
CA ALA A 335 -22.86 -8.38 -17.46
C ALA A 335 -21.95 -8.79 -18.61
N ARG A 336 -20.77 -9.36 -18.31
CA ARG A 336 -19.84 -9.90 -19.31
C ARG A 336 -20.47 -11.07 -20.09
N ASN A 337 -21.11 -12.00 -19.39
CA ASN A 337 -21.77 -13.15 -20.04
C ASN A 337 -22.98 -12.71 -20.87
N GLU A 338 -23.79 -11.79 -20.38
CA GLU A 338 -24.92 -11.22 -21.14
C GLU A 338 -24.44 -10.52 -22.42
N MET A 339 -23.39 -9.71 -22.32
CA MET A 339 -22.78 -9.05 -23.48
C MET A 339 -22.21 -10.07 -24.48
N LYS A 340 -21.53 -11.10 -23.99
CA LYS A 340 -20.97 -12.18 -24.81
C LYS A 340 -22.07 -12.88 -25.63
N LEU A 341 -23.16 -13.28 -24.99
CA LEU A 341 -24.29 -13.92 -25.66
C LEU A 341 -24.87 -13.01 -26.73
N SER A 342 -25.09 -11.74 -26.42
CA SER A 342 -25.63 -10.77 -27.39
C SER A 342 -24.72 -10.55 -28.59
N LEU A 343 -23.40 -10.56 -28.41
CA LEU A 343 -22.44 -10.41 -29.53
C LEU A 343 -22.38 -11.68 -30.39
N VAL A 344 -22.46 -12.85 -29.77
CA VAL A 344 -22.52 -14.15 -30.48
C VAL A 344 -23.78 -14.25 -31.34
N ASP A 345 -24.94 -13.88 -30.78
CA ASP A 345 -26.22 -13.88 -31.49
C ASP A 345 -26.22 -12.94 -32.71
N LEU A 346 -25.43 -11.90 -32.66
CA LEU A 346 -25.25 -10.94 -33.78
C LEU A 346 -24.14 -11.34 -34.75
N GLY A 347 -23.52 -12.50 -34.56
CA GLY A 347 -22.45 -13.00 -35.41
C GLY A 347 -21.17 -12.15 -35.39
N ILE A 348 -20.94 -11.40 -34.30
CA ILE A 348 -19.73 -10.63 -34.11
C ILE A 348 -18.67 -11.55 -33.48
N PRO A 349 -17.52 -11.77 -34.12
CA PRO A 349 -16.49 -12.65 -33.60
C PRO A 349 -15.93 -12.07 -32.29
N ILE A 350 -15.88 -12.89 -31.24
CA ILE A 350 -15.39 -12.52 -29.92
C ILE A 350 -14.13 -13.31 -29.63
N LYS A 351 -13.11 -12.60 -29.12
CA LYS A 351 -11.97 -13.21 -28.45
C LYS A 351 -12.03 -12.80 -26.99
N GLU A 352 -12.30 -13.76 -26.11
CA GLU A 352 -12.19 -13.56 -24.68
C GLU A 352 -10.69 -13.52 -24.33
N VAL A 353 -10.24 -12.40 -23.82
CA VAL A 353 -8.84 -12.23 -23.42
C VAL A 353 -8.86 -12.20 -21.91
N LEU A 354 -8.54 -13.34 -21.29
CA LEU A 354 -8.24 -13.43 -19.87
C LEU A 354 -6.81 -12.96 -19.61
N ASP A 355 -5.98 -12.94 -20.65
CA ASP A 355 -4.58 -12.49 -20.60
C ASP A 355 -4.32 -11.63 -21.84
N VAL A 356 -4.20 -10.31 -21.66
CA VAL A 356 -3.96 -9.37 -22.79
C VAL A 356 -2.52 -9.42 -23.28
N PHE A 357 -1.64 -9.94 -22.46
CA PHE A 357 -0.22 -10.14 -22.75
C PHE A 357 0.11 -11.62 -22.62
N GLY A 358 -0.29 -12.39 -23.62
CA GLY A 358 0.06 -13.80 -23.68
C GLY A 358 1.56 -13.99 -23.48
N SER A 359 1.92 -14.86 -22.55
CA SER A 359 3.25 -15.41 -22.44
C SER A 359 3.69 -15.96 -23.80
N SER A 360 4.62 -15.29 -24.45
CA SER A 360 5.45 -15.83 -25.52
C SER A 360 6.61 -16.59 -24.93
#